data_14589195526e38ae2774a7b3eefae44f
#
_entry.id   14589195526e38ae2774a7b3eefae44f
#
_cell.length_a   1.000
_cell.length_b   1.000
_cell.length_c   1.000
_cell.angle_alpha   90.00
_cell.angle_beta   90.00
_cell.angle_gamma   90.00
#
_symmetry.space_group_name_H-M   'P 1'
#
loop_
_entity.id
_entity.type
_entity.pdbx_description
1 polymer ?
#
loop_
_entity_poly.entity_id
_entity_poly.type
_entity_poly.pdbx_seq_one_letter_code
_entity_poly.pdbx_strand_id
1 'polypeptide(L)'
;AGVAAVHMEDQVGQKRCGHRPGKEVVSLQEMVDRVKAAVDAKTDSSFVLMARTDAAAVEGLDSAIERACAYVEAGADMIFPEAMTSIEDYRKFKAAVNVPILANLTEFGSTPFYTTDELRDAGVDIALYCCGAYRAMNKAALNFYETVRREGTQKNIIATLQSRADLYDYLNYHSYEDKLDGLFSQSKKRE
;
A
#
# COMPACT_ATOMS: atom_id res chain seq x y z
N ALA A 1 -14.37 12.62 0.34
CA ALA A 1 -14.41 11.17 0.10
C ALA A 1 -14.06 10.33 1.35
N GLY A 2 -13.59 10.93 2.44
CA GLY A 2 -13.33 10.25 3.71
C GLY A 2 -12.04 9.42 3.77
N VAL A 3 -11.05 9.67 2.91
CA VAL A 3 -9.70 9.08 3.04
C VAL A 3 -8.99 9.71 4.24
N ALA A 4 -8.29 8.89 5.04
CA ALA A 4 -7.54 9.33 6.21
C ALA A 4 -6.12 9.82 5.87
N ALA A 5 -5.55 9.32 4.78
CA ALA A 5 -4.18 9.62 4.37
C ALA A 5 -4.00 9.53 2.87
N VAL A 6 -3.03 10.25 2.35
CA VAL A 6 -2.51 10.10 0.98
C VAL A 6 -1.00 10.14 1.00
N HIS A 7 -0.37 9.60 -0.03
CA HIS A 7 1.04 9.85 -0.28
C HIS A 7 1.26 10.47 -1.65
N MET A 8 2.30 11.29 -1.77
CA MET A 8 2.77 11.88 -3.01
C MET A 8 4.28 11.67 -3.13
N GLU A 9 4.75 11.50 -4.37
CA GLU A 9 6.13 11.12 -4.62
C GLU A 9 6.92 12.18 -5.38
N ASP A 10 8.24 12.14 -5.23
CA ASP A 10 9.19 13.05 -5.86
C ASP A 10 9.63 12.63 -7.28
N GLN A 11 9.02 11.62 -7.88
CA GLN A 11 9.31 11.29 -9.27
C GLN A 11 8.77 12.36 -10.24
N VAL A 12 9.41 12.45 -11.41
CA VAL A 12 8.91 13.25 -12.55
C VAL A 12 7.56 12.71 -13.06
N GLY A 13 6.84 13.49 -13.88
CA GLY A 13 5.54 13.10 -14.41
C GLY A 13 5.55 11.79 -15.22
N GLN A 14 6.67 11.44 -15.84
CA GLN A 14 6.89 10.15 -16.53
C GLN A 14 7.29 9.03 -15.55
N LYS A 15 6.56 8.93 -14.47
CA LYS A 15 6.79 8.00 -13.37
C LYS A 15 7.08 6.56 -13.81
N ARG A 16 7.98 5.90 -13.08
CA ARG A 16 8.27 4.45 -13.18
C ARG A 16 8.09 3.76 -11.84
N CYS A 17 7.96 2.43 -11.86
CA CYS A 17 7.96 1.64 -10.63
C CYS A 17 9.25 1.88 -9.83
N GLY A 18 9.14 2.13 -8.53
CA GLY A 18 10.25 2.43 -7.63
C GLY A 18 11.34 1.35 -7.55
N HIS A 19 11.02 0.11 -7.90
CA HIS A 19 11.96 -1.02 -7.93
C HIS A 19 12.56 -1.27 -9.34
N ARG A 20 12.29 -0.40 -10.31
CA ARG A 20 12.84 -0.52 -11.68
C ARG A 20 13.87 0.56 -11.94
N PRO A 21 14.86 0.27 -12.84
CA PRO A 21 15.86 1.26 -13.25
C PRO A 21 15.25 2.38 -14.10
N GLY A 22 16.00 3.48 -14.23
CA GLY A 22 15.65 4.60 -15.08
C GLY A 22 14.55 5.51 -14.53
N LYS A 23 14.40 5.56 -13.22
CA LYS A 23 13.64 6.60 -12.52
C LYS A 23 14.36 7.94 -12.57
N GLU A 24 13.58 9.00 -12.54
CA GLU A 24 14.07 10.36 -12.36
C GLU A 24 13.25 11.03 -11.27
N VAL A 25 13.89 11.85 -10.45
CA VAL A 25 13.24 12.63 -9.41
C VAL A 25 13.28 14.11 -9.78
N VAL A 26 12.27 14.84 -9.34
CA VAL A 26 12.24 16.30 -9.47
C VAL A 26 13.27 16.95 -8.53
N SER A 27 13.55 18.22 -8.68
CA SER A 27 14.41 18.93 -7.75
C SER A 27 13.84 18.88 -6.34
N LEU A 28 14.74 18.95 -5.33
CA LEU A 28 14.34 19.04 -3.92
C LEU A 28 13.33 20.16 -3.70
N GLN A 29 13.59 21.35 -4.26
CA GLN A 29 12.72 22.52 -4.09
C GLN A 29 11.34 22.28 -4.70
N GLU A 30 11.25 21.68 -5.88
CA GLU A 30 9.97 21.38 -6.50
C GLU A 30 9.11 20.44 -5.63
N MET A 31 9.72 19.40 -5.05
CA MET A 31 8.97 18.50 -4.16
C MET A 31 8.59 19.20 -2.84
N VAL A 32 9.45 20.03 -2.28
CA VAL A 32 9.14 20.86 -1.10
C VAL A 32 7.93 21.75 -1.38
N ASP A 33 7.86 22.38 -2.56
CA ASP A 33 6.74 23.23 -2.94
C ASP A 33 5.45 22.43 -3.13
N ARG A 34 5.54 21.21 -3.69
CA ARG A 34 4.39 20.28 -3.78
C ARG A 34 3.88 19.90 -2.38
N VAL A 35 4.78 19.56 -1.44
CA VAL A 35 4.41 19.22 -0.07
C VAL A 35 3.73 20.40 0.61
N LYS A 36 4.30 21.62 0.53
CA LYS A 36 3.69 22.83 1.10
C LYS A 36 2.30 23.08 0.54
N ALA A 37 2.13 23.00 -0.78
CA ALA A 37 0.82 23.18 -1.41
C ALA A 37 -0.22 22.16 -0.91
N ALA A 38 0.19 20.90 -0.70
CA ALA A 38 -0.69 19.87 -0.17
C ALA A 38 -1.03 20.09 1.32
N VAL A 39 -0.05 20.54 2.12
CA VAL A 39 -0.26 20.90 3.52
C VAL A 39 -1.22 22.08 3.65
N ASP A 40 -1.05 23.13 2.86
CA ASP A 40 -1.91 24.32 2.85
C ASP A 40 -3.36 23.99 2.45
N ALA A 41 -3.54 22.94 1.65
CA ALA A 41 -4.87 22.48 1.22
C ALA A 41 -5.60 21.63 2.26
N LYS A 42 -4.95 21.20 3.35
CA LYS A 42 -5.58 20.40 4.41
C LYS A 42 -6.67 21.18 5.11
N THR A 43 -7.87 20.62 5.16
CA THR A 43 -9.02 21.16 5.91
C THR A 43 -9.27 20.44 7.23
N ASP A 44 -8.63 19.28 7.43
CA ASP A 44 -8.68 18.44 8.61
C ASP A 44 -7.25 18.18 9.09
N SER A 45 -6.94 18.57 10.33
CA SER A 45 -5.61 18.40 10.92
C SER A 45 -5.23 16.93 11.16
N SER A 46 -6.21 16.03 11.21
CA SER A 46 -5.99 14.58 11.34
C SER A 46 -5.66 13.89 10.02
N PHE A 47 -5.88 14.57 8.87
CA PHE A 47 -5.54 14.05 7.57
C PHE A 47 -4.01 13.95 7.41
N VAL A 48 -3.51 12.76 7.05
CA VAL A 48 -2.07 12.50 6.94
C VAL A 48 -1.59 12.70 5.51
N LEU A 49 -0.57 13.55 5.34
CA LEU A 49 0.20 13.70 4.11
C LEU A 49 1.54 12.98 4.26
N MET A 50 1.73 11.89 3.51
CA MET A 50 2.99 11.15 3.47
C MET A 50 3.81 11.57 2.25
N ALA A 51 5.05 11.98 2.44
CA ALA A 51 5.97 12.25 1.34
C ALA A 51 6.77 10.99 1.01
N ARG A 52 6.69 10.55 -0.26
CA ARG A 52 7.47 9.44 -0.77
C ARG A 52 8.70 9.98 -1.52
N THR A 53 9.85 9.39 -1.24
CA THR A 53 11.07 9.65 -2.01
C THR A 53 11.58 8.39 -2.69
N ASP A 54 11.86 8.50 -3.98
CA ASP A 54 12.52 7.50 -4.80
C ASP A 54 14.02 7.80 -5.00
N ALA A 55 14.54 8.83 -4.34
CA ALA A 55 15.88 9.36 -4.53
C ALA A 55 16.98 8.37 -4.13
N ALA A 56 16.76 7.44 -3.20
CA ALA A 56 17.78 6.51 -2.76
C ALA A 56 18.39 5.69 -3.93
N ALA A 57 17.60 5.30 -4.89
CA ALA A 57 18.07 4.56 -6.07
C ALA A 57 18.60 5.46 -7.20
N VAL A 58 18.43 6.78 -7.12
CA VAL A 58 18.82 7.76 -8.15
C VAL A 58 20.02 8.58 -7.70
N GLU A 59 20.01 9.07 -6.47
CA GLU A 59 20.97 10.01 -5.90
C GLU A 59 21.76 9.42 -4.72
N GLY A 60 21.36 8.25 -4.23
CA GLY A 60 21.92 7.58 -3.06
C GLY A 60 21.17 7.85 -1.76
N LEU A 61 21.51 7.07 -0.72
CA LEU A 61 20.79 7.05 0.55
C LEU A 61 20.85 8.39 1.27
N ASP A 62 22.03 9.02 1.32
CA ASP A 62 22.23 10.27 2.06
C ASP A 62 21.40 11.41 1.46
N SER A 63 21.36 11.52 0.14
CA SER A 63 20.51 12.49 -0.55
C SER A 63 19.01 12.22 -0.31
N ALA A 64 18.59 10.96 -0.31
CA ALA A 64 17.21 10.62 0.00
C ALA A 64 16.82 10.99 1.44
N ILE A 65 17.73 10.84 2.39
CA ILE A 65 17.53 11.26 3.79
C ILE A 65 17.43 12.79 3.88
N GLU A 66 18.33 13.54 3.21
CA GLU A 66 18.27 15.00 3.15
C GLU A 66 16.94 15.49 2.60
N ARG A 67 16.48 14.90 1.50
CA ARG A 67 15.16 15.18 0.91
C ARG A 67 14.03 14.91 1.91
N ALA A 68 14.05 13.76 2.58
CA ALA A 68 13.04 13.40 3.56
C ALA A 68 12.95 14.40 4.71
N CYS A 69 14.10 14.86 5.24
CA CYS A 69 14.15 15.90 6.26
C CYS A 69 13.50 17.20 5.77
N ALA A 70 13.83 17.63 4.56
CA ALA A 70 13.22 18.84 3.97
C ALA A 70 11.71 18.70 3.74
N TYR A 71 11.23 17.50 3.40
CA TYR A 71 9.78 17.24 3.26
C TYR A 71 9.05 17.30 4.61
N VAL A 72 9.67 16.78 5.68
CA VAL A 72 9.15 16.91 7.04
C VAL A 72 9.11 18.38 7.48
N GLU A 73 10.18 19.15 7.23
CA GLU A 73 10.18 20.58 7.48
C GLU A 73 9.13 21.35 6.69
N ALA A 74 8.78 20.87 5.47
CA ALA A 74 7.72 21.42 4.66
C ALA A 74 6.30 21.04 5.15
N GLY A 75 6.20 20.14 6.15
CA GLY A 75 4.94 19.74 6.79
C GLY A 75 4.42 18.36 6.43
N ALA A 76 5.24 17.48 5.84
CA ALA A 76 4.86 16.08 5.67
C ALA A 76 4.73 15.39 7.03
N ASP A 77 3.63 14.68 7.23
CA ASP A 77 3.32 13.99 8.49
C ASP A 77 4.05 12.63 8.61
N MET A 78 4.43 12.02 7.49
CA MET A 78 5.08 10.70 7.39
C MET A 78 6.03 10.65 6.19
N ILE A 79 6.98 9.72 6.21
CA ILE A 79 7.89 9.46 5.08
C ILE A 79 7.74 8.03 4.55
N PHE A 80 7.78 7.90 3.24
CA PHE A 80 7.83 6.65 2.51
C PHE A 80 9.15 6.55 1.72
N PRO A 81 10.23 5.98 2.31
CA PRO A 81 11.48 5.73 1.61
C PRO A 81 11.32 4.52 0.70
N GLU A 82 11.35 4.73 -0.61
CA GLU A 82 11.15 3.65 -1.58
C GLU A 82 12.42 2.85 -1.83
N ALA A 83 12.24 1.54 -2.02
CA ALA A 83 13.26 0.62 -2.52
C ALA A 83 14.53 0.54 -1.64
N MET A 84 14.37 0.59 -0.32
CA MET A 84 15.47 0.35 0.61
C MET A 84 16.06 -1.04 0.41
N THR A 85 17.39 -1.12 0.43
CA THR A 85 18.12 -2.35 0.10
C THR A 85 18.62 -3.11 1.33
N SER A 86 18.57 -2.48 2.51
CA SER A 86 18.93 -3.11 3.77
C SER A 86 18.05 -2.63 4.93
N ILE A 87 18.02 -3.40 6.01
CA ILE A 87 17.32 -3.01 7.24
C ILE A 87 18.00 -1.80 7.90
N GLU A 88 19.30 -1.64 7.69
CA GLU A 88 20.08 -0.53 8.21
C GLU A 88 19.73 0.79 7.53
N ASP A 89 19.29 0.76 6.27
CA ASP A 89 18.81 1.94 5.58
C ASP A 89 17.55 2.51 6.28
N TYR A 90 16.62 1.65 6.71
CA TYR A 90 15.46 2.08 7.50
C TYR A 90 15.88 2.70 8.85
N ARG A 91 16.86 2.11 9.56
CA ARG A 91 17.38 2.67 10.81
C ARG A 91 17.96 4.07 10.61
N LYS A 92 18.73 4.26 9.54
CA LYS A 92 19.30 5.58 9.20
C LYS A 92 18.21 6.59 8.88
N PHE A 93 17.21 6.23 8.08
CA PHE A 93 16.04 7.07 7.82
C PHE A 93 15.35 7.45 9.13
N LYS A 94 15.00 6.47 9.97
CA LYS A 94 14.30 6.71 11.23
C LYS A 94 15.07 7.59 12.19
N ALA A 95 16.39 7.44 12.22
CA ALA A 95 17.25 8.28 13.06
C ALA A 95 17.30 9.74 12.59
N ALA A 96 17.12 9.99 11.29
CA ALA A 96 17.18 11.32 10.71
C ALA A 96 15.83 12.05 10.71
N VAL A 97 14.72 11.33 10.44
CA VAL A 97 13.38 11.91 10.40
C VAL A 97 12.63 11.60 11.70
N ASN A 98 12.02 12.62 12.30
CA ASN A 98 11.28 12.47 13.56
C ASN A 98 9.77 12.27 13.33
N VAL A 99 9.43 11.52 12.29
CA VAL A 99 8.06 11.18 11.91
C VAL A 99 7.94 9.67 11.62
N PRO A 100 6.72 9.10 11.56
CA PRO A 100 6.56 7.72 11.18
C PRO A 100 7.09 7.43 9.77
N ILE A 101 7.62 6.21 9.56
CA ILE A 101 8.10 5.74 8.26
C ILE A 101 7.39 4.47 7.81
N LEU A 102 7.24 4.33 6.49
CA LEU A 102 6.63 3.18 5.83
C LEU A 102 7.68 2.35 5.10
N ALA A 103 7.64 1.02 5.27
CA ALA A 103 8.40 0.07 4.46
C ALA A 103 7.50 -0.61 3.43
N ASN A 104 7.86 -0.52 2.15
CA ASN A 104 7.17 -1.21 1.06
C ASN A 104 7.83 -2.56 0.77
N LEU A 105 7.12 -3.65 1.11
CA LEU A 105 7.57 -5.03 0.92
C LEU A 105 6.97 -5.62 -0.36
N THR A 106 7.21 -4.96 -1.49
CA THR A 106 6.69 -5.44 -2.77
C THR A 106 7.44 -6.68 -3.25
N GLU A 107 6.70 -7.68 -3.72
CA GLU A 107 7.27 -8.91 -4.26
C GLU A 107 8.02 -8.62 -5.56
N PHE A 108 9.15 -9.31 -5.74
CA PHE A 108 10.05 -9.16 -6.91
C PHE A 108 10.67 -7.76 -7.02
N GLY A 109 10.72 -7.02 -5.91
CA GLY A 109 11.40 -5.73 -5.81
C GLY A 109 12.86 -5.89 -5.37
N SER A 110 13.52 -4.74 -5.11
CA SER A 110 14.90 -4.68 -4.60
C SER A 110 14.99 -4.77 -3.08
N THR A 111 13.89 -4.50 -2.36
CA THR A 111 13.87 -4.57 -0.90
C THR A 111 13.79 -6.02 -0.44
N PRO A 112 14.68 -6.49 0.46
CA PRO A 112 14.57 -7.81 1.06
C PRO A 112 13.27 -7.97 1.85
N PHE A 113 12.80 -9.22 2.01
CA PHE A 113 11.65 -9.50 2.84
C PHE A 113 12.06 -9.54 4.31
N TYR A 114 11.49 -8.64 5.08
CA TYR A 114 11.65 -8.56 6.53
C TYR A 114 10.36 -8.97 7.22
N THR A 115 10.50 -9.54 8.41
CA THR A 115 9.37 -9.75 9.31
C THR A 115 8.90 -8.41 9.90
N THR A 116 7.68 -8.37 10.40
CA THR A 116 7.15 -7.19 11.09
C THR A 116 7.95 -6.83 12.34
N ASP A 117 8.56 -7.83 13.01
CA ASP A 117 9.40 -7.61 14.20
C ASP A 117 10.74 -6.97 13.81
N GLU A 118 11.41 -7.46 12.77
CA GLU A 118 12.64 -6.84 12.24
C GLU A 118 12.40 -5.39 11.81
N LEU A 119 11.27 -5.12 11.15
CA LEU A 119 10.90 -3.76 10.74
C LEU A 119 10.62 -2.86 11.96
N ARG A 120 9.91 -3.37 12.96
CA ARG A 120 9.65 -2.65 14.22
C ARG A 120 10.94 -2.30 14.93
N ASP A 121 11.88 -3.25 15.04
CA ASP A 121 13.19 -3.05 15.66
C ASP A 121 14.07 -2.05 14.87
N ALA A 122 13.78 -1.87 13.59
CA ALA A 122 14.40 -0.83 12.75
C ALA A 122 13.69 0.53 12.83
N GLY A 123 12.60 0.63 13.59
CA GLY A 123 11.82 1.86 13.76
C GLY A 123 10.79 2.12 12.64
N VAL A 124 10.45 1.13 11.84
CA VAL A 124 9.40 1.23 10.83
C VAL A 124 8.03 1.16 11.51
N ASP A 125 7.14 2.08 11.16
CA ASP A 125 5.82 2.20 11.76
C ASP A 125 4.73 1.50 10.93
N ILE A 126 4.91 1.41 9.60
CA ILE A 126 3.97 0.78 8.67
C ILE A 126 4.69 -0.19 7.74
N ALA A 127 4.25 -1.44 7.70
CA ALA A 127 4.65 -2.43 6.69
C ALA A 127 3.57 -2.52 5.61
N LEU A 128 3.92 -2.19 4.35
CA LEU A 128 3.00 -2.21 3.22
C LEU A 128 3.23 -3.46 2.35
N TYR A 129 2.23 -4.31 2.23
CA TYR A 129 2.18 -5.47 1.34
C TYR A 129 1.31 -5.11 0.12
N CYS A 130 1.83 -4.28 -0.77
CA CYS A 130 1.04 -3.57 -1.79
C CYS A 130 0.44 -4.48 -2.87
N CYS A 131 1.10 -5.56 -3.26
CA CYS A 131 0.71 -6.39 -4.39
C CYS A 131 0.48 -7.87 -4.06
N GLY A 132 0.83 -8.34 -2.85
CA GLY A 132 0.84 -9.76 -2.50
C GLY A 132 -0.49 -10.46 -2.73
N ALA A 133 -1.57 -9.93 -2.16
CA ALA A 133 -2.91 -10.50 -2.32
C ALA A 133 -3.36 -10.52 -3.78
N TYR A 134 -3.13 -9.43 -4.54
CA TYR A 134 -3.46 -9.36 -5.96
C TYR A 134 -2.69 -10.39 -6.78
N ARG A 135 -1.39 -10.57 -6.53
CA ARG A 135 -0.56 -11.59 -7.19
C ARG A 135 -1.02 -13.02 -6.87
N ALA A 136 -1.40 -13.26 -5.61
CA ALA A 136 -1.95 -14.54 -5.18
C ALA A 136 -3.28 -14.84 -5.89
N MET A 137 -4.19 -13.88 -5.97
CA MET A 137 -5.45 -14.00 -6.70
C MET A 137 -5.23 -14.31 -8.19
N ASN A 138 -4.33 -13.57 -8.85
CA ASN A 138 -4.03 -13.77 -10.27
C ASN A 138 -3.45 -15.17 -10.53
N LYS A 139 -2.56 -15.66 -9.67
CA LYS A 139 -1.99 -17.01 -9.81
C LYS A 139 -3.04 -18.09 -9.60
N ALA A 140 -3.94 -17.90 -8.63
CA ALA A 140 -5.04 -18.83 -8.39
C ALA A 140 -6.01 -18.85 -9.59
N ALA A 141 -6.38 -17.70 -10.13
CA ALA A 141 -7.23 -17.59 -11.32
C ALA A 141 -6.59 -18.26 -12.55
N LEU A 142 -5.28 -18.03 -12.77
CA LEU A 142 -4.55 -18.68 -13.86
C LEU A 142 -4.59 -20.21 -13.72
N ASN A 143 -4.30 -20.73 -12.54
CA ASN A 143 -4.36 -22.17 -12.27
C ASN A 143 -5.75 -22.76 -12.51
N PHE A 144 -6.82 -22.02 -12.16
CA PHE A 144 -8.19 -22.42 -12.46
C PHE A 144 -8.43 -22.58 -13.97
N TYR A 145 -8.12 -21.56 -14.76
CA TYR A 145 -8.34 -21.59 -16.21
C TYR A 145 -7.46 -22.64 -16.93
N GLU A 146 -6.21 -22.79 -16.53
CA GLU A 146 -5.31 -23.82 -17.09
C GLU A 146 -5.83 -25.23 -16.80
N THR A 147 -6.36 -25.46 -15.59
CA THR A 147 -6.93 -26.75 -15.21
C THR A 147 -8.19 -27.07 -16.00
N VAL A 148 -9.14 -26.12 -16.09
CA VAL A 148 -10.36 -26.31 -16.87
C VAL A 148 -10.03 -26.56 -18.35
N ARG A 149 -9.06 -25.82 -18.90
CA ARG A 149 -8.64 -26.01 -20.31
C ARG A 149 -8.00 -27.38 -20.54
N ARG A 150 -7.21 -27.86 -19.61
CA ARG A 150 -6.49 -29.15 -19.71
C ARG A 150 -7.42 -30.34 -19.47
N GLU A 151 -8.31 -30.23 -18.47
CA GLU A 151 -9.09 -31.36 -17.96
C GLU A 151 -10.57 -31.34 -18.35
N GLY A 152 -11.05 -30.21 -18.90
CA GLY A 152 -12.48 -30.03 -19.25
C GLY A 152 -13.38 -29.89 -18.01
N THR A 153 -12.80 -29.77 -16.81
CA THR A 153 -13.54 -29.69 -15.55
C THR A 153 -12.70 -29.04 -14.45
N GLN A 154 -13.38 -28.44 -13.46
CA GLN A 154 -12.75 -27.88 -12.25
C GLN A 154 -12.73 -28.88 -11.07
N LYS A 155 -13.18 -30.14 -11.28
CA LYS A 155 -13.39 -31.12 -10.19
C LYS A 155 -12.19 -31.29 -9.28
N ASN A 156 -10.97 -31.31 -9.84
CA ASN A 156 -9.75 -31.61 -9.11
C ASN A 156 -9.18 -30.42 -8.32
N ILE A 157 -9.73 -29.21 -8.49
CA ILE A 157 -9.25 -28.01 -7.80
C ILE A 157 -10.29 -27.35 -6.89
N ILE A 158 -11.46 -27.96 -6.72
CA ILE A 158 -12.54 -27.43 -5.87
C ILE A 158 -12.04 -27.12 -4.46
N ALA A 159 -11.19 -27.98 -3.89
CA ALA A 159 -10.66 -27.80 -2.54
C ALA A 159 -9.71 -26.59 -2.38
N THR A 160 -9.24 -26.00 -3.49
CA THR A 160 -8.39 -24.79 -3.48
C THR A 160 -9.19 -23.51 -3.65
N LEU A 161 -10.49 -23.63 -3.90
CA LEU A 161 -11.36 -22.46 -4.11
C LEU A 161 -11.99 -22.04 -2.78
N GLN A 162 -12.24 -20.75 -2.65
CA GLN A 162 -13.00 -20.22 -1.52
C GLN A 162 -14.39 -20.86 -1.49
N SER A 163 -14.80 -21.40 -0.36
CA SER A 163 -16.13 -21.97 -0.22
C SER A 163 -17.20 -20.86 -0.20
N ARG A 164 -18.45 -21.27 -0.50
CA ARG A 164 -19.59 -20.34 -0.39
C ARG A 164 -19.80 -19.91 1.07
N ALA A 165 -19.58 -20.80 2.02
CA ALA A 165 -19.72 -20.49 3.44
C ALA A 165 -18.72 -19.43 3.87
N ASP A 166 -17.43 -19.60 3.54
CA ASP A 166 -16.38 -18.61 3.87
C ASP A 166 -16.68 -17.24 3.24
N LEU A 167 -17.14 -17.23 1.97
CA LEU A 167 -17.50 -15.97 1.31
C LEU A 167 -18.67 -15.28 2.03
N TYR A 168 -19.68 -16.03 2.44
CA TYR A 168 -20.84 -15.49 3.13
C TYR A 168 -20.49 -14.92 4.51
N ASP A 169 -19.58 -15.57 5.23
CA ASP A 169 -19.08 -15.07 6.50
C ASP A 169 -18.33 -13.74 6.32
N TYR A 170 -17.40 -13.66 5.36
CA TYR A 170 -16.67 -12.41 5.09
C TYR A 170 -17.57 -11.25 4.66
N LEU A 171 -18.63 -11.53 3.90
CA LEU A 171 -19.57 -10.51 3.44
C LEU A 171 -20.68 -10.21 4.46
N ASN A 172 -20.76 -10.94 5.56
CA ASN A 172 -21.92 -10.91 6.47
C ASN A 172 -23.24 -11.07 5.69
N TYR A 173 -23.25 -12.01 4.72
CA TYR A 173 -24.32 -12.15 3.73
C TYR A 173 -25.68 -12.40 4.35
N HIS A 174 -25.75 -13.25 5.36
CA HIS A 174 -27.03 -13.62 6.02
C HIS A 174 -27.74 -12.44 6.67
N SER A 175 -27.01 -11.43 7.11
CA SER A 175 -27.66 -10.21 7.65
C SER A 175 -28.46 -9.44 6.60
N TYR A 176 -28.07 -9.53 5.34
CA TYR A 176 -28.84 -8.92 4.24
C TYR A 176 -30.07 -9.74 3.90
N GLU A 177 -29.99 -11.08 3.89
CA GLU A 177 -31.15 -11.98 3.70
C GLU A 177 -32.18 -11.75 4.81
N ASP A 178 -31.76 -11.80 6.07
CA ASP A 178 -32.63 -11.59 7.23
C ASP A 178 -33.35 -10.24 7.16
N LYS A 179 -32.65 -9.19 6.73
CA LYS A 179 -33.25 -7.86 6.56
C LYS A 179 -34.30 -7.85 5.45
N LEU A 180 -34.01 -8.47 4.31
CA LEU A 180 -34.96 -8.57 3.19
C LEU A 180 -36.18 -9.38 3.58
N ASP A 181 -36.00 -10.53 4.22
CA ASP A 181 -37.08 -11.39 4.69
C ASP A 181 -37.98 -10.66 5.71
N GLY A 182 -37.37 -9.90 6.61
CA GLY A 182 -38.09 -9.05 7.54
C GLY A 182 -38.97 -7.99 6.86
N LEU A 183 -38.46 -7.35 5.80
CA LEU A 183 -39.20 -6.36 5.02
C LEU A 183 -40.36 -7.00 4.23
N PHE A 184 -40.14 -8.13 3.56
CA PHE A 184 -41.17 -8.84 2.81
C PHE A 184 -42.26 -9.43 3.73
N SER A 185 -41.90 -9.89 4.92
CA SER A 185 -42.89 -10.40 5.88
C SER A 185 -43.80 -9.29 6.44
N GLN A 186 -43.30 -8.05 6.53
CA GLN A 186 -44.10 -6.89 6.93
C GLN A 186 -45.09 -6.44 5.82
N SER A 187 -44.74 -6.56 4.54
CA SER A 187 -45.64 -6.21 3.45
C SER A 187 -46.82 -7.17 3.37
N LYS A 188 -46.57 -8.48 3.56
CA LYS A 188 -47.63 -9.51 3.59
C LYS A 188 -48.64 -9.41 4.73
N LYS A 189 -48.30 -8.69 5.80
CA LYS A 189 -49.22 -8.44 6.94
C LYS A 189 -50.07 -7.20 6.77
N ARG A 190 -49.85 -6.42 5.71
CA ARG A 190 -50.62 -5.19 5.40
C ARG A 190 -51.70 -5.40 4.29
N GLU A 191 -51.72 -6.57 3.69
CA GLU A 191 -52.77 -7.06 2.78
C GLU A 191 -53.79 -7.92 3.55
#